data_a8e56b4571f28ceb8ed5f0c81e35bc1a
#
_entry.id   a8e56b4571f28ceb8ed5f0c81e35bc1a
#
_cell.length_a   1.000
_cell.length_b   1.000
_cell.length_c   1.000
_cell.angle_alpha   90.00
_cell.angle_beta   90.00
_cell.angle_gamma   90.00
#
_symmetry.space_group_name_H-M   'P 1'
#
loop_
_entity.id
_entity.type
_entity.pdbx_description
1 polymer ?
#
loop_
_entity_poly.entity_id
_entity_poly.type
_entity_poly.pdbx_seq_one_letter_code
_entity_poly.pdbx_strand_id
1 'polypeptide(L)'
;MSPSFALPAGPSPTDKVAMQFAQQMAQGKFALATKSFDALMTKAMPEQQLSDLWQALLTNHGPFKAFGTMRNEPFGPFKIFFVPATFGAQTIDFKVVVNSAGKIGGFFIVPHTDKSAPAAANPSDPFEEVATKVVCGPYSLDGLWTLPKTAAPYPALILVHGSGPGDRDQTIGFNKPFKDLAQGLAAQGIAVLRYDKRTKQYGTTLDVNALTVQEESIDDALAAVKLAQCNTKIDASRVFVLGLSLGGMLLPRIAEQAPAIKGGIVMAGSTRPLEDLLVEQTEYILKLSPHTSEGDKLLAEVKEKVKTVKSKDLSPETPLDQLPLNIPGKYWLDLRSYDPVAVMQKTSQPMLILQGGRDYQVTVDGDYSRWLTLGQNSHSSDQVSRFTFKLYPNLNHIFAPGQGMATPTEYMTKPAHVDKMVIDDIANWIKSLN
;
A
#
# COMPACT_ATOMS: atom_id res chain seq x y z
N MET A 1 -33.19 17.76 38.44
CA MET A 1 -32.24 18.25 37.44
C MET A 1 -32.45 17.44 36.18
N SER A 2 -33.07 18.06 35.19
CA SER A 2 -33.34 17.40 33.88
C SER A 2 -32.07 17.38 33.03
N PRO A 3 -31.76 16.29 32.32
CA PRO A 3 -30.62 16.25 31.41
C PRO A 3 -30.95 17.13 30.19
N SER A 4 -30.10 18.13 29.96
CA SER A 4 -30.10 18.95 28.74
C SER A 4 -29.65 18.10 27.57
N PHE A 5 -30.54 17.74 26.67
CA PHE A 5 -30.20 17.18 25.37
C PHE A 5 -29.61 18.32 24.51
N ALA A 6 -28.31 18.31 24.33
CA ALA A 6 -27.68 19.16 23.34
C ALA A 6 -28.15 18.71 21.95
N LEU A 7 -28.74 19.62 21.18
CA LEU A 7 -29.05 19.41 19.77
C LEU A 7 -27.75 19.10 19.00
N PRO A 8 -27.76 18.18 18.01
CA PRO A 8 -26.57 17.90 17.22
C PRO A 8 -26.08 19.18 16.55
N ALA A 9 -24.80 19.49 16.73
CA ALA A 9 -24.16 20.63 16.10
C ALA A 9 -24.38 20.56 14.58
N GLY A 10 -24.81 21.65 13.98
CA GLY A 10 -24.97 21.73 12.52
C GLY A 10 -23.62 21.47 11.81
N PRO A 11 -23.64 21.15 10.50
CA PRO A 11 -22.45 20.79 9.75
C PRO A 11 -21.36 21.88 9.85
N SER A 12 -20.14 21.47 10.22
CA SER A 12 -18.99 22.37 10.32
C SER A 12 -18.64 23.00 8.96
N PRO A 13 -17.91 24.11 8.89
CA PRO A 13 -17.46 24.69 7.61
C PRO A 13 -16.73 23.68 6.71
N THR A 14 -15.94 22.77 7.28
CA THR A 14 -15.22 21.73 6.56
C THR A 14 -16.15 20.65 6.01
N ASP A 15 -17.25 20.31 6.69
CA ASP A 15 -18.26 19.34 6.22
C ASP A 15 -18.91 19.84 4.91
N LYS A 16 -19.14 21.15 4.83
CA LYS A 16 -19.72 21.80 3.63
C LYS A 16 -18.77 21.68 2.42
N VAL A 17 -17.47 21.83 2.61
CA VAL A 17 -16.48 21.78 1.52
C VAL A 17 -16.49 20.43 0.81
N ALA A 18 -16.46 19.32 1.55
CA ALA A 18 -16.43 17.98 0.99
C ALA A 18 -17.71 17.66 0.19
N MET A 19 -18.89 17.97 0.76
CA MET A 19 -20.15 17.73 0.07
C MET A 19 -20.33 18.65 -1.14
N GLN A 20 -19.95 19.92 -1.03
CA GLN A 20 -20.03 20.88 -2.14
C GLN A 20 -19.13 20.44 -3.31
N PHE A 21 -17.93 19.99 -3.02
CA PHE A 21 -17.03 19.42 -4.03
C PHE A 21 -17.67 18.23 -4.75
N ALA A 22 -18.21 17.26 -4.01
CA ALA A 22 -18.88 16.10 -4.60
C ALA A 22 -20.07 16.50 -5.48
N GLN A 23 -20.89 17.45 -5.01
CA GLN A 23 -22.01 17.99 -5.80
C GLN A 23 -21.58 18.70 -7.08
N GLN A 24 -20.49 19.46 -7.03
CA GLN A 24 -19.93 20.14 -8.21
C GLN A 24 -19.44 19.14 -9.25
N MET A 25 -18.80 18.04 -8.81
CA MET A 25 -18.43 16.93 -9.70
C MET A 25 -19.65 16.31 -10.38
N ALA A 26 -20.70 15.97 -9.61
CA ALA A 26 -21.93 15.38 -10.16
C ALA A 26 -22.67 16.30 -11.14
N GLN A 27 -22.47 17.61 -11.01
CA GLN A 27 -23.02 18.62 -11.91
C GLN A 27 -22.12 18.93 -13.13
N GLY A 28 -20.96 18.27 -13.26
CA GLY A 28 -19.98 18.55 -14.31
C GLY A 28 -19.27 19.91 -14.16
N LYS A 29 -19.32 20.52 -12.97
CA LYS A 29 -18.72 21.83 -12.67
C LYS A 29 -17.28 21.68 -12.17
N PHE A 30 -16.42 21.03 -12.94
CA PHE A 30 -15.07 20.66 -12.54
C PHE A 30 -14.19 21.88 -12.24
N ALA A 31 -14.27 22.95 -13.03
CA ALA A 31 -13.58 24.23 -12.77
C ALA A 31 -13.94 24.86 -11.42
N LEU A 32 -15.16 24.65 -10.92
CA LEU A 32 -15.56 25.11 -9.57
C LEU A 32 -15.07 24.13 -8.49
N ALA A 33 -15.14 22.84 -8.74
CA ALA A 33 -14.69 21.81 -7.83
C ALA A 33 -13.19 21.97 -7.47
N THR A 34 -12.35 22.22 -8.47
CA THR A 34 -10.90 22.43 -8.28
C THR A 34 -10.55 23.70 -7.50
N LYS A 35 -11.42 24.71 -7.41
CA LYS A 35 -11.21 25.90 -6.55
C LYS A 35 -11.16 25.57 -5.06
N SER A 36 -11.71 24.43 -4.67
CA SER A 36 -11.65 23.91 -3.28
C SER A 36 -10.32 23.24 -2.94
N PHE A 37 -9.48 22.96 -3.94
CA PHE A 37 -8.19 22.30 -3.76
C PHE A 37 -7.15 23.21 -3.10
N ASP A 38 -6.22 22.62 -2.38
CA ASP A 38 -4.98 23.31 -2.02
C ASP A 38 -4.00 23.31 -3.22
N ALA A 39 -2.85 23.96 -3.05
CA ALA A 39 -1.89 24.11 -4.13
C ALA A 39 -1.32 22.78 -4.64
N LEU A 40 -1.14 21.80 -3.74
CA LEU A 40 -0.64 20.46 -4.11
C LEU A 40 -1.70 19.67 -4.87
N MET A 41 -2.92 19.67 -4.36
CA MET A 41 -4.02 18.95 -5.00
C MET A 41 -4.41 19.56 -6.34
N THR A 42 -4.35 20.89 -6.48
CA THR A 42 -4.57 21.57 -7.77
C THR A 42 -3.57 21.13 -8.84
N LYS A 43 -2.30 20.92 -8.43
CA LYS A 43 -1.27 20.39 -9.33
C LYS A 43 -1.47 18.91 -9.64
N ALA A 44 -1.82 18.11 -8.63
CA ALA A 44 -1.96 16.67 -8.75
C ALA A 44 -3.21 16.23 -9.54
N MET A 45 -4.27 17.05 -9.51
CA MET A 45 -5.54 16.75 -10.18
C MET A 45 -6.14 18.02 -10.82
N PRO A 46 -5.61 18.47 -11.95
CA PRO A 46 -6.18 19.58 -12.70
C PRO A 46 -7.60 19.25 -13.21
N GLU A 47 -8.33 20.28 -13.62
CA GLU A 47 -9.74 20.19 -14.06
C GLU A 47 -9.99 19.05 -15.06
N GLN A 48 -9.13 18.91 -16.06
CA GLN A 48 -9.29 17.88 -17.09
C GLN A 48 -9.20 16.48 -16.50
N GLN A 49 -8.23 16.21 -15.62
CA GLN A 49 -8.10 14.89 -14.97
C GLN A 49 -9.30 14.58 -14.06
N LEU A 50 -9.85 15.60 -13.38
CA LEU A 50 -11.05 15.44 -12.58
C LEU A 50 -12.28 15.11 -13.45
N SER A 51 -12.39 15.74 -14.64
CA SER A 51 -13.42 15.44 -15.65
C SER A 51 -13.26 14.01 -16.18
N ASP A 52 -12.05 13.63 -16.56
CA ASP A 52 -11.76 12.29 -17.08
C ASP A 52 -12.07 11.20 -16.06
N LEU A 53 -11.72 11.43 -14.78
CA LEU A 53 -12.08 10.54 -13.67
C LEU A 53 -13.60 10.38 -13.55
N TRP A 54 -14.37 11.48 -13.64
CA TRP A 54 -15.82 11.42 -13.59
C TRP A 54 -16.41 10.61 -14.75
N GLN A 55 -15.90 10.79 -15.96
CA GLN A 55 -16.33 10.01 -17.14
C GLN A 55 -15.97 8.52 -16.97
N ALA A 56 -14.80 8.22 -16.43
CA ALA A 56 -14.41 6.85 -16.13
C ALA A 56 -15.34 6.18 -15.10
N LEU A 57 -15.78 6.92 -14.07
CA LEU A 57 -16.76 6.43 -13.10
C LEU A 57 -18.12 6.13 -13.77
N LEU A 58 -18.61 7.02 -14.62
CA LEU A 58 -19.85 6.80 -15.35
C LEU A 58 -19.76 5.58 -16.28
N THR A 59 -18.62 5.41 -16.95
CA THR A 59 -18.39 4.28 -17.87
C THR A 59 -18.33 2.94 -17.11
N ASN A 60 -17.62 2.91 -15.98
CA ASN A 60 -17.35 1.67 -15.25
C ASN A 60 -18.47 1.25 -14.29
N HIS A 61 -19.21 2.23 -13.72
CA HIS A 61 -20.22 1.97 -12.68
C HIS A 61 -21.65 2.33 -13.09
N GLY A 62 -21.82 2.91 -14.31
CA GLY A 62 -23.12 3.37 -14.81
C GLY A 62 -23.49 4.78 -14.34
N PRO A 63 -24.72 5.24 -14.64
CA PRO A 63 -25.14 6.61 -14.36
C PRO A 63 -25.13 6.92 -12.85
N PHE A 64 -24.69 8.13 -12.50
CA PHE A 64 -24.79 8.64 -11.14
C PHE A 64 -26.27 8.80 -10.72
N LYS A 65 -26.58 8.39 -9.49
CA LYS A 65 -27.94 8.44 -8.95
C LYS A 65 -28.09 9.43 -7.79
N ALA A 66 -27.29 9.26 -6.73
CA ALA A 66 -27.43 10.06 -5.53
C ALA A 66 -26.18 9.96 -4.64
N PHE A 67 -26.05 10.92 -3.73
CA PHE A 67 -25.15 10.84 -2.58
C PHE A 67 -25.89 10.27 -1.37
N GLY A 68 -25.21 9.45 -0.58
CA GLY A 68 -25.65 8.95 0.72
C GLY A 68 -25.22 9.86 1.88
N THR A 69 -25.43 9.38 3.10
CA THR A 69 -25.04 10.09 4.32
C THR A 69 -23.53 10.14 4.45
N MET A 70 -22.97 11.34 4.44
CA MET A 70 -21.53 11.58 4.61
C MET A 70 -21.10 11.22 6.04
N ARG A 71 -19.96 10.51 6.16
CA ARG A 71 -19.29 10.27 7.43
C ARG A 71 -17.91 10.92 7.42
N ASN A 72 -17.32 11.15 8.58
CA ASN A 72 -16.00 11.74 8.69
C ASN A 72 -15.16 11.09 9.79
N GLU A 73 -13.82 11.21 9.63
CA GLU A 73 -12.83 10.72 10.57
C GLU A 73 -11.72 11.79 10.73
N PRO A 74 -11.25 12.08 11.94
CA PRO A 74 -10.09 12.95 12.15
C PRO A 74 -8.81 12.21 11.71
N PHE A 75 -7.86 12.95 11.13
CA PHE A 75 -6.56 12.42 10.74
C PHE A 75 -5.48 13.48 10.91
N GLY A 76 -4.91 13.60 12.10
CA GLY A 76 -3.96 14.65 12.44
C GLY A 76 -4.54 16.06 12.23
N PRO A 77 -3.84 16.95 11.47
CA PRO A 77 -4.35 18.27 11.14
C PRO A 77 -5.41 18.25 10.02
N PHE A 78 -5.76 17.06 9.50
CA PHE A 78 -6.73 16.87 8.43
C PHE A 78 -8.03 16.28 8.96
N LYS A 79 -9.10 16.43 8.17
CA LYS A 79 -10.36 15.75 8.37
C LYS A 79 -10.69 14.97 7.10
N ILE A 80 -10.89 13.66 7.23
CA ILE A 80 -11.25 12.79 6.11
C ILE A 80 -12.76 12.67 6.06
N PHE A 81 -13.36 12.93 4.90
CA PHE A 81 -14.77 12.74 4.63
C PHE A 81 -14.96 11.60 3.65
N PHE A 82 -15.94 10.77 3.92
CA PHE A 82 -16.40 9.74 3.00
C PHE A 82 -17.81 10.11 2.57
N VAL A 83 -17.98 10.45 1.31
CA VAL A 83 -19.27 10.82 0.72
C VAL A 83 -19.72 9.64 -0.15
N PRO A 84 -20.69 8.82 0.32
CA PRO A 84 -21.19 7.71 -0.48
C PRO A 84 -21.84 8.26 -1.77
N ALA A 85 -21.44 7.73 -2.92
CA ALA A 85 -21.97 8.09 -4.23
C ALA A 85 -22.45 6.82 -4.94
N THR A 86 -23.74 6.77 -5.29
CA THR A 86 -24.35 5.61 -5.95
C THR A 86 -24.35 5.80 -7.46
N PHE A 87 -23.75 4.84 -8.17
CA PHE A 87 -23.71 4.74 -9.62
C PHE A 87 -24.35 3.42 -10.04
N GLY A 88 -25.31 3.45 -10.95
CA GLY A 88 -26.01 2.22 -11.37
C GLY A 88 -26.56 1.44 -10.17
N ALA A 89 -26.03 0.25 -9.90
CA ALA A 89 -26.38 -0.59 -8.74
C ALA A 89 -25.29 -0.59 -7.64
N GLN A 90 -24.20 0.16 -7.82
CA GLN A 90 -23.05 0.15 -6.91
C GLN A 90 -22.91 1.48 -6.17
N THR A 91 -22.58 1.43 -4.89
CA THR A 91 -22.18 2.60 -4.09
C THR A 91 -20.66 2.56 -3.88
N ILE A 92 -20.02 3.70 -4.08
CA ILE A 92 -18.60 3.94 -3.80
C ILE A 92 -18.48 5.15 -2.88
N ASP A 93 -17.35 5.29 -2.17
CA ASP A 93 -17.09 6.47 -1.35
C ASP A 93 -16.13 7.44 -2.04
N PHE A 94 -16.51 8.70 -2.09
CA PHE A 94 -15.58 9.79 -2.37
C PHE A 94 -14.87 10.13 -1.05
N LYS A 95 -13.61 9.69 -0.93
CA LYS A 95 -12.75 10.00 0.21
C LYS A 95 -12.09 11.36 -0.04
N VAL A 96 -12.57 12.39 0.65
CA VAL A 96 -12.11 13.78 0.54
C VAL A 96 -11.33 14.14 1.80
N VAL A 97 -10.06 14.52 1.65
CA VAL A 97 -9.19 14.94 2.75
C VAL A 97 -9.14 16.47 2.79
N VAL A 98 -9.63 17.07 3.87
CA VAL A 98 -9.68 18.51 4.05
C VAL A 98 -8.66 18.91 5.11
N ASN A 99 -7.79 19.89 4.80
CA ASN A 99 -6.77 20.42 5.71
C ASN A 99 -7.34 21.48 6.67
N SER A 100 -6.54 21.96 7.61
CA SER A 100 -6.94 22.94 8.61
C SER A 100 -7.35 24.31 8.02
N ALA A 101 -6.91 24.63 6.80
CA ALA A 101 -7.33 25.83 6.06
C ALA A 101 -8.66 25.66 5.32
N GLY A 102 -9.33 24.50 5.46
CA GLY A 102 -10.57 24.20 4.77
C GLY A 102 -10.40 23.92 3.27
N LYS A 103 -9.20 23.56 2.83
CA LYS A 103 -8.89 23.19 1.44
C LYS A 103 -8.75 21.69 1.31
N ILE A 104 -9.12 21.15 0.14
CA ILE A 104 -8.98 19.74 -0.19
C ILE A 104 -7.52 19.47 -0.56
N GLY A 105 -6.83 18.70 0.27
CA GLY A 105 -5.46 18.24 0.06
C GLY A 105 -5.36 16.78 -0.45
N GLY A 106 -6.50 16.11 -0.66
CA GLY A 106 -6.55 14.76 -1.23
C GLY A 106 -7.96 14.35 -1.63
N PHE A 107 -8.06 13.63 -2.74
CA PHE A 107 -9.31 13.05 -3.23
C PHE A 107 -9.06 11.66 -3.77
N PHE A 108 -9.84 10.67 -3.29
CA PHE A 108 -9.69 9.26 -3.67
C PHE A 108 -11.08 8.64 -3.83
N ILE A 109 -11.19 7.71 -4.77
CA ILE A 109 -12.35 6.83 -4.89
C ILE A 109 -12.03 5.54 -4.16
N VAL A 110 -12.88 5.16 -3.21
CA VAL A 110 -12.67 3.94 -2.42
C VAL A 110 -13.97 3.13 -2.36
N PRO A 111 -13.89 1.82 -2.12
CA PRO A 111 -15.08 1.00 -1.92
C PRO A 111 -15.94 1.55 -0.78
N HIS A 112 -17.26 1.57 -0.97
CA HIS A 112 -18.17 1.90 0.11
C HIS A 112 -18.11 0.81 1.18
N THR A 113 -17.82 1.20 2.41
CA THR A 113 -17.83 0.29 3.54
C THR A 113 -18.90 0.74 4.53
N ASP A 114 -19.97 -0.03 4.63
CA ASP A 114 -20.84 0.07 5.78
C ASP A 114 -20.07 -0.40 7.01
N LYS A 115 -19.73 0.53 7.91
CA LYS A 115 -19.09 0.19 9.18
C LYS A 115 -20.00 -0.64 10.12
N SER A 116 -21.23 -0.92 9.70
CA SER A 116 -22.23 -1.56 10.53
C SER A 116 -22.12 -3.08 10.66
N ALA A 117 -21.33 -3.77 9.84
CA ALA A 117 -21.02 -5.19 10.09
C ALA A 117 -19.70 -5.59 9.41
N PRO A 118 -18.83 -6.41 10.06
CA PRO A 118 -17.85 -7.19 9.34
C PRO A 118 -18.62 -8.02 8.32
N ALA A 119 -18.11 -8.10 7.06
CA ALA A 119 -18.68 -9.00 6.07
C ALA A 119 -18.82 -10.39 6.72
N ALA A 120 -20.04 -10.89 6.83
CA ALA A 120 -20.28 -12.19 7.45
C ALA A 120 -19.44 -13.23 6.71
N ALA A 121 -18.60 -13.96 7.45
CA ALA A 121 -17.82 -15.06 6.89
C ALA A 121 -18.80 -16.02 6.19
N ASN A 122 -18.53 -16.30 4.90
CA ASN A 122 -19.32 -17.31 4.20
C ASN A 122 -18.96 -18.69 4.78
N PRO A 123 -19.90 -19.42 5.38
CA PRO A 123 -19.60 -20.73 5.97
C PRO A 123 -18.99 -21.74 4.98
N SER A 124 -19.23 -21.54 3.68
CA SER A 124 -18.68 -22.38 2.60
C SER A 124 -17.25 -22.07 2.20
N ASP A 125 -16.67 -20.95 2.69
CA ASP A 125 -15.28 -20.65 2.39
C ASP A 125 -14.36 -21.73 2.96
N PRO A 126 -13.30 -22.15 2.23
CA PRO A 126 -12.35 -23.15 2.71
C PRO A 126 -11.40 -22.66 3.79
N PHE A 127 -11.62 -21.45 4.29
CA PHE A 127 -10.85 -20.78 5.34
C PHE A 127 -11.77 -20.08 6.36
N GLU A 128 -11.18 -19.73 7.49
CA GLU A 128 -11.79 -18.84 8.51
C GLU A 128 -10.91 -17.61 8.74
N GLU A 129 -11.50 -16.47 9.08
CA GLU A 129 -10.79 -15.26 9.47
C GLU A 129 -10.88 -15.04 10.99
N VAL A 130 -9.73 -14.95 11.65
CA VAL A 130 -9.62 -14.83 13.12
C VAL A 130 -8.86 -13.57 13.49
N ALA A 131 -9.53 -12.65 14.18
CA ALA A 131 -8.91 -11.42 14.65
C ALA A 131 -7.75 -11.71 15.62
N THR A 132 -6.69 -10.91 15.50
CA THR A 132 -5.50 -11.01 16.37
C THR A 132 -4.89 -9.63 16.57
N LYS A 133 -3.83 -9.57 17.39
CA LYS A 133 -3.03 -8.36 17.59
C LYS A 133 -1.55 -8.68 17.37
N VAL A 134 -0.88 -7.85 16.60
CA VAL A 134 0.59 -7.85 16.52
C VAL A 134 1.10 -6.82 17.52
N VAL A 135 1.75 -7.29 18.58
CA VAL A 135 2.23 -6.42 19.67
C VAL A 135 3.71 -6.16 19.49
N CYS A 136 4.08 -4.89 19.31
CA CYS A 136 5.45 -4.44 19.13
C CYS A 136 5.73 -3.24 20.06
N GLY A 137 6.42 -3.47 21.16
CA GLY A 137 6.64 -2.45 22.21
C GLY A 137 5.30 -1.90 22.74
N PRO A 138 5.09 -0.58 22.69
CA PRO A 138 3.84 0.03 23.17
C PRO A 138 2.69 -0.08 22.15
N TYR A 139 2.94 -0.57 20.95
CA TYR A 139 1.96 -0.63 19.87
C TYR A 139 1.29 -2.01 19.80
N SER A 140 -0.04 -1.99 19.59
CA SER A 140 -0.87 -3.20 19.45
C SER A 140 -1.67 -3.08 18.16
N LEU A 141 -1.11 -3.61 17.07
CA LEU A 141 -1.65 -3.47 15.72
C LEU A 141 -2.79 -4.46 15.49
N ASP A 142 -3.88 -3.98 14.90
CA ASP A 142 -5.01 -4.83 14.52
C ASP A 142 -4.58 -5.78 13.41
N GLY A 143 -4.68 -7.07 13.67
CA GLY A 143 -4.31 -8.13 12.74
C GLY A 143 -5.47 -9.09 12.46
N LEU A 144 -5.29 -9.87 11.41
CA LEU A 144 -6.25 -10.87 10.97
C LEU A 144 -5.51 -12.10 10.45
N TRP A 145 -5.74 -13.23 11.08
CA TRP A 145 -5.38 -14.52 10.53
C TRP A 145 -6.42 -14.97 9.53
N THR A 146 -5.99 -15.42 8.35
CA THR A 146 -6.80 -16.22 7.42
C THR A 146 -6.27 -17.64 7.53
N LEU A 147 -7.02 -18.52 8.17
CA LEU A 147 -6.62 -19.89 8.52
C LEU A 147 -7.35 -20.91 7.62
N PRO A 148 -6.64 -21.91 7.07
CA PRO A 148 -7.31 -23.02 6.39
C PRO A 148 -8.30 -23.76 7.30
N LYS A 149 -9.37 -24.29 6.74
CA LYS A 149 -10.29 -25.23 7.45
C LYS A 149 -9.84 -26.70 7.37
N THR A 150 -8.57 -26.95 7.06
CA THR A 150 -7.93 -28.27 7.08
C THR A 150 -7.31 -28.56 8.46
N ALA A 151 -6.65 -29.71 8.61
CA ALA A 151 -5.95 -30.02 9.86
C ALA A 151 -4.67 -29.18 10.04
N ALA A 152 -4.49 -28.59 11.23
CA ALA A 152 -3.25 -27.95 11.65
C ALA A 152 -2.17 -28.98 12.04
N PRO A 153 -0.87 -28.60 12.15
CA PRO A 153 -0.34 -27.24 12.00
C PRO A 153 -0.12 -26.81 10.53
N TYR A 154 -0.25 -25.50 10.26
CA TYR A 154 -0.11 -24.95 8.90
C TYR A 154 1.25 -24.27 8.70
N PRO A 155 1.84 -24.27 7.49
CA PRO A 155 2.80 -23.24 7.12
C PRO A 155 2.12 -21.88 7.18
N ALA A 156 2.87 -20.84 7.55
CA ALA A 156 2.34 -19.49 7.67
C ALA A 156 3.11 -18.48 6.81
N LEU A 157 2.38 -17.54 6.23
CA LEU A 157 2.92 -16.40 5.50
C LEU A 157 2.53 -15.10 6.20
N ILE A 158 3.54 -14.25 6.48
CA ILE A 158 3.36 -12.91 7.05
C ILE A 158 3.43 -11.91 5.90
N LEU A 159 2.45 -11.00 5.77
CA LEU A 159 2.43 -9.99 4.72
C LEU A 159 2.93 -8.65 5.26
N VAL A 160 3.98 -8.09 4.60
CA VAL A 160 4.62 -6.82 4.96
C VAL A 160 4.33 -5.78 3.89
N HIS A 161 3.78 -4.64 4.33
CA HIS A 161 3.24 -3.58 3.49
C HIS A 161 4.29 -2.85 2.64
N GLY A 162 3.81 -2.25 1.56
CA GLY A 162 4.50 -1.23 0.80
C GLY A 162 4.62 0.11 1.54
N SER A 163 5.01 1.17 0.84
CA SER A 163 5.13 2.53 1.38
C SER A 163 3.77 3.12 1.78
N GLY A 164 3.81 4.06 2.73
CA GLY A 164 2.64 4.78 3.23
C GLY A 164 1.83 4.01 4.28
N PRO A 165 0.77 4.62 4.84
CA PRO A 165 -0.06 4.08 5.91
C PRO A 165 -1.07 3.06 5.37
N GLY A 166 -0.64 1.81 5.18
CA GLY A 166 -1.47 0.71 4.66
C GLY A 166 -2.34 0.05 5.72
N ASP A 167 -3.59 -0.28 5.36
CA ASP A 167 -4.41 -1.19 6.14
C ASP A 167 -3.98 -2.65 5.90
N ARG A 168 -4.48 -3.58 6.69
CA ARG A 168 -4.15 -5.02 6.61
C ARG A 168 -4.38 -5.65 5.24
N ASP A 169 -5.26 -5.06 4.42
CA ASP A 169 -5.59 -5.53 3.08
C ASP A 169 -4.67 -4.91 2.00
N GLN A 170 -3.78 -3.95 2.37
CA GLN A 170 -3.00 -3.11 1.46
C GLN A 170 -3.93 -2.43 0.44
N THR A 171 -5.00 -1.81 0.91
CA THR A 171 -6.03 -1.24 0.04
C THR A 171 -5.49 -0.10 -0.81
N ILE A 172 -5.56 -0.26 -2.13
CA ILE A 172 -5.20 0.74 -3.15
C ILE A 172 -6.39 0.94 -4.08
N GLY A 173 -7.12 2.03 -3.91
CA GLY A 173 -8.38 2.26 -4.61
C GLY A 173 -9.39 1.16 -4.31
N PHE A 174 -9.82 0.44 -5.35
CA PHE A 174 -10.74 -0.70 -5.22
C PHE A 174 -10.05 -2.04 -4.91
N ASN A 175 -8.71 -2.08 -4.94
CA ASN A 175 -7.94 -3.31 -4.89
C ASN A 175 -7.47 -3.62 -3.47
N LYS A 176 -7.43 -4.91 -3.13
CA LYS A 176 -7.03 -5.42 -1.81
C LYS A 176 -6.06 -6.58 -1.97
N PRO A 177 -4.84 -6.35 -2.50
CA PRO A 177 -3.94 -7.43 -2.86
C PRO A 177 -3.59 -8.36 -1.70
N PHE A 178 -3.47 -7.86 -0.46
CA PHE A 178 -3.19 -8.71 0.68
C PHE A 178 -4.40 -9.58 1.08
N LYS A 179 -5.63 -9.09 0.88
CA LYS A 179 -6.81 -9.92 1.07
C LYS A 179 -6.88 -11.04 0.03
N ASP A 180 -6.61 -10.73 -1.23
CA ASP A 180 -6.61 -11.72 -2.32
C ASP A 180 -5.57 -12.82 -2.05
N LEU A 181 -4.33 -12.43 -1.70
CA LEU A 181 -3.27 -13.38 -1.32
C LEU A 181 -3.69 -14.23 -0.12
N ALA A 182 -4.23 -13.61 0.93
CA ALA A 182 -4.58 -14.31 2.16
C ALA A 182 -5.66 -15.38 1.92
N GLN A 183 -6.73 -15.01 1.23
CA GLN A 183 -7.84 -15.93 0.98
C GLN A 183 -7.45 -17.02 -0.02
N GLY A 184 -6.71 -16.66 -1.09
CA GLY A 184 -6.26 -17.61 -2.09
C GLY A 184 -5.23 -18.62 -1.56
N LEU A 185 -4.33 -18.20 -0.68
CA LEU A 185 -3.33 -19.09 -0.06
C LEU A 185 -3.93 -19.94 1.06
N ALA A 186 -4.84 -19.39 1.86
CA ALA A 186 -5.53 -20.15 2.89
C ALA A 186 -6.42 -21.26 2.30
N ALA A 187 -7.06 -21.03 1.14
CA ALA A 187 -7.75 -22.05 0.38
C ALA A 187 -6.83 -23.19 -0.09
N GLN A 188 -5.51 -22.94 -0.12
CA GLN A 188 -4.50 -23.93 -0.52
C GLN A 188 -3.71 -24.50 0.68
N GLY A 189 -4.18 -24.27 1.93
CA GLY A 189 -3.60 -24.88 3.12
C GLY A 189 -2.46 -24.07 3.77
N ILE A 190 -2.30 -22.79 3.45
CA ILE A 190 -1.28 -21.89 3.99
C ILE A 190 -1.98 -20.82 4.84
N ALA A 191 -1.69 -20.75 6.14
CA ALA A 191 -2.18 -19.70 7.01
C ALA A 191 -1.54 -18.35 6.64
N VAL A 192 -2.31 -17.26 6.66
CA VAL A 192 -1.78 -15.93 6.33
C VAL A 192 -2.11 -14.92 7.42
N LEU A 193 -1.09 -14.19 7.87
CA LEU A 193 -1.25 -13.07 8.80
C LEU A 193 -1.14 -11.74 8.06
N ARG A 194 -2.17 -10.92 8.21
CA ARG A 194 -2.25 -9.52 7.78
C ARG A 194 -2.46 -8.63 8.99
N TYR A 195 -1.90 -7.43 9.01
CA TYR A 195 -2.06 -6.47 10.11
C TYR A 195 -2.07 -5.04 9.59
N ASP A 196 -2.69 -4.12 10.33
CA ASP A 196 -2.69 -2.70 9.98
C ASP A 196 -1.31 -2.12 10.31
N LYS A 197 -0.70 -1.39 9.36
CA LYS A 197 0.60 -0.75 9.56
C LYS A 197 0.53 0.26 10.70
N ARG A 198 1.59 0.42 11.53
CA ARG A 198 1.55 1.34 12.66
C ARG A 198 1.24 2.78 12.26
N THR A 199 1.75 3.24 11.10
CA THR A 199 1.44 4.56 10.55
C THR A 199 -0.03 4.71 10.13
N LYS A 200 -0.73 3.62 9.83
CA LYS A 200 -2.18 3.61 9.59
C LYS A 200 -2.95 3.70 10.91
N GLN A 201 -2.60 2.88 11.89
CA GLN A 201 -3.37 2.75 13.12
C GLN A 201 -3.10 3.88 14.11
N TYR A 202 -1.86 4.35 14.20
CA TYR A 202 -1.41 5.34 15.18
C TYR A 202 -0.91 6.65 14.55
N GLY A 203 -1.07 6.84 13.23
CA GLY A 203 -0.48 7.97 12.50
C GLY A 203 -0.72 9.36 13.09
N THR A 204 -1.83 9.55 13.82
CA THR A 204 -2.14 10.82 14.49
C THR A 204 -1.41 11.02 15.83
N THR A 205 -0.86 9.95 16.40
CA THR A 205 -0.20 9.95 17.72
C THR A 205 1.27 9.57 17.66
N LEU A 206 1.74 9.13 16.48
CA LEU A 206 3.16 8.83 16.26
C LEU A 206 3.97 10.12 16.15
N ASP A 207 5.12 10.14 16.81
CA ASP A 207 6.16 11.09 16.46
C ASP A 207 6.80 10.64 15.13
N VAL A 208 6.27 11.17 14.04
CA VAL A 208 6.73 10.81 12.68
C VAL A 208 8.20 11.19 12.48
N ASN A 209 8.72 12.21 13.18
CA ASN A 209 10.12 12.64 13.08
C ASN A 209 11.08 11.62 13.72
N ALA A 210 10.59 10.79 14.61
CA ALA A 210 11.39 9.73 15.25
C ALA A 210 11.44 8.43 14.40
N LEU A 211 10.56 8.26 13.41
CA LEU A 211 10.45 7.03 12.65
C LEU A 211 11.55 6.86 11.61
N THR A 212 12.01 5.61 11.50
CA THR A 212 12.78 5.09 10.35
C THR A 212 12.00 3.89 9.77
N VAL A 213 12.52 3.25 8.74
CA VAL A 213 11.92 1.99 8.22
C VAL A 213 12.00 0.86 9.24
N GLN A 214 12.95 0.93 10.19
CA GLN A 214 13.07 -0.06 11.24
C GLN A 214 11.81 -0.07 12.10
N GLU A 215 11.43 1.08 12.67
CA GLU A 215 10.25 1.19 13.53
C GLU A 215 8.96 1.07 12.71
N GLU A 216 8.91 1.68 11.52
CA GLU A 216 7.67 1.71 10.71
C GLU A 216 7.25 0.35 10.21
N SER A 217 8.20 -0.51 9.85
CA SER A 217 7.89 -1.74 9.09
C SER A 217 8.60 -2.97 9.62
N ILE A 218 9.92 -2.89 9.92
CA ILE A 218 10.73 -4.06 10.24
C ILE A 218 10.36 -4.62 11.63
N ASP A 219 10.29 -3.77 12.66
CA ASP A 219 9.97 -4.21 14.03
C ASP A 219 8.59 -4.86 14.09
N ASP A 220 7.60 -4.32 13.37
CA ASP A 220 6.26 -4.90 13.31
C ASP A 220 6.24 -6.25 12.57
N ALA A 221 7.03 -6.39 11.51
CA ALA A 221 7.19 -7.65 10.80
C ALA A 221 7.84 -8.72 11.68
N LEU A 222 8.89 -8.35 12.44
CA LEU A 222 9.54 -9.26 13.40
C LEU A 222 8.59 -9.70 14.53
N ALA A 223 7.77 -8.77 15.04
CA ALA A 223 6.73 -9.09 16.02
C ALA A 223 5.66 -10.03 15.43
N ALA A 224 5.29 -9.84 14.18
CA ALA A 224 4.35 -10.72 13.48
C ALA A 224 4.93 -12.13 13.24
N VAL A 225 6.22 -12.23 12.90
CA VAL A 225 6.93 -13.52 12.79
C VAL A 225 6.92 -14.24 14.13
N LYS A 226 7.27 -13.54 15.24
CA LYS A 226 7.23 -14.11 16.58
C LYS A 226 5.83 -14.56 16.99
N LEU A 227 4.81 -13.77 16.67
CA LEU A 227 3.40 -14.15 16.90
C LEU A 227 3.05 -15.45 16.19
N ALA A 228 3.47 -15.60 14.92
CA ALA A 228 3.25 -16.82 14.15
C ALA A 228 3.95 -18.03 14.77
N GLN A 229 5.23 -17.90 15.14
CA GLN A 229 6.00 -18.99 15.74
C GLN A 229 5.47 -19.44 17.12
N CYS A 230 4.73 -18.56 17.83
CA CYS A 230 4.08 -18.89 19.10
C CYS A 230 2.64 -19.41 18.96
N ASN A 231 2.08 -19.43 17.76
CA ASN A 231 0.70 -19.87 17.52
C ASN A 231 0.64 -21.40 17.35
N THR A 232 -0.11 -22.08 18.20
CA THR A 232 -0.22 -23.55 18.20
C THR A 232 -0.85 -24.15 16.92
N LYS A 233 -1.57 -23.35 16.13
CA LYS A 233 -2.08 -23.77 14.83
C LYS A 233 -1.04 -23.67 13.70
N ILE A 234 0.11 -23.05 13.97
CA ILE A 234 1.17 -22.79 12.97
C ILE A 234 2.34 -23.74 13.20
N ASP A 235 2.90 -24.27 12.13
CA ASP A 235 4.21 -24.92 12.15
C ASP A 235 5.30 -23.85 12.27
N ALA A 236 5.87 -23.74 13.46
CA ALA A 236 6.87 -22.72 13.78
C ALA A 236 8.14 -22.82 12.91
N SER A 237 8.43 -24.00 12.34
CA SER A 237 9.56 -24.22 11.43
C SER A 237 9.26 -23.81 9.98
N ARG A 238 8.01 -23.50 9.68
CA ARG A 238 7.52 -23.16 8.32
C ARG A 238 6.85 -21.80 8.28
N VAL A 239 7.49 -20.78 8.87
CA VAL A 239 7.06 -19.38 8.82
C VAL A 239 7.81 -18.68 7.71
N PHE A 240 7.07 -18.02 6.81
CA PHE A 240 7.55 -17.27 5.66
C PHE A 240 7.16 -15.81 5.79
N VAL A 241 7.89 -14.92 5.09
CA VAL A 241 7.58 -13.49 5.02
C VAL A 241 7.48 -13.06 3.55
N LEU A 242 6.41 -12.36 3.19
CA LEU A 242 6.26 -11.70 1.90
C LEU A 242 6.27 -10.19 2.11
N GLY A 243 7.14 -9.48 1.40
CA GLY A 243 7.15 -8.03 1.33
C GLY A 243 6.70 -7.53 -0.03
N LEU A 244 5.73 -6.60 -0.06
CA LEU A 244 5.30 -5.91 -1.27
C LEU A 244 5.98 -4.55 -1.37
N SER A 245 6.54 -4.20 -2.54
CA SER A 245 7.10 -2.86 -2.81
C SER A 245 8.19 -2.49 -1.79
N LEU A 246 7.99 -1.45 -0.97
CA LEU A 246 8.90 -1.11 0.13
C LEU A 246 9.12 -2.31 1.08
N GLY A 247 8.08 -3.08 1.41
CA GLY A 247 8.22 -4.30 2.21
C GLY A 247 9.12 -5.34 1.52
N GLY A 248 9.06 -5.44 0.20
CA GLY A 248 9.96 -6.28 -0.61
C GLY A 248 11.41 -5.77 -0.61
N MET A 249 11.60 -4.45 -0.69
CA MET A 249 12.90 -3.83 -0.51
C MET A 249 13.50 -4.12 0.88
N LEU A 250 12.67 -4.11 1.93
CA LEU A 250 13.09 -4.31 3.32
C LEU A 250 13.21 -5.79 3.72
N LEU A 251 12.70 -6.72 2.89
CA LEU A 251 12.71 -8.15 3.21
C LEU A 251 14.11 -8.70 3.55
N PRO A 252 15.21 -8.29 2.88
CA PRO A 252 16.55 -8.73 3.28
C PRO A 252 16.91 -8.37 4.72
N ARG A 253 16.59 -7.14 5.20
CA ARG A 253 16.80 -6.75 6.61
C ARG A 253 15.93 -7.57 7.56
N ILE A 254 14.68 -7.87 7.18
CA ILE A 254 13.78 -8.72 7.97
C ILE A 254 14.35 -10.14 8.07
N ALA A 255 14.82 -10.70 6.95
CA ALA A 255 15.40 -12.04 6.92
C ALA A 255 16.71 -12.13 7.72
N GLU A 256 17.55 -11.09 7.70
CA GLU A 256 18.77 -11.00 8.50
C GLU A 256 18.46 -10.97 10.01
N GLN A 257 17.41 -10.22 10.43
CA GLN A 257 16.99 -10.09 11.83
C GLN A 257 16.10 -11.24 12.31
N ALA A 258 15.47 -11.97 11.39
CA ALA A 258 14.67 -13.17 11.68
C ALA A 258 15.23 -14.42 10.98
N PRO A 259 16.44 -14.89 11.33
CA PRO A 259 17.11 -15.99 10.62
C PRO A 259 16.34 -17.33 10.67
N ALA A 260 15.38 -17.45 11.57
CA ALA A 260 14.55 -18.65 11.73
C ALA A 260 13.36 -18.71 10.76
N ILE A 261 13.11 -17.70 9.92
CA ILE A 261 12.09 -17.85 8.88
C ILE A 261 12.54 -18.90 7.84
N LYS A 262 11.59 -19.68 7.36
CA LYS A 262 11.85 -20.75 6.38
C LYS A 262 12.24 -20.21 5.01
N GLY A 263 11.71 -19.03 4.64
CA GLY A 263 12.00 -18.37 3.37
C GLY A 263 11.33 -17.01 3.25
N GLY A 264 11.70 -16.26 2.22
CA GLY A 264 11.17 -14.92 1.96
C GLY A 264 10.65 -14.77 0.52
N ILE A 265 9.67 -13.87 0.34
CA ILE A 265 9.07 -13.56 -0.96
C ILE A 265 9.16 -12.07 -1.20
N VAL A 266 9.94 -11.66 -2.19
CA VAL A 266 10.02 -10.28 -2.69
C VAL A 266 8.97 -10.11 -3.77
N MET A 267 7.96 -9.30 -3.52
CA MET A 267 6.89 -9.01 -4.46
C MET A 267 7.00 -7.55 -4.92
N ALA A 268 7.45 -7.31 -6.16
CA ALA A 268 7.75 -5.97 -6.70
C ALA A 268 8.64 -5.13 -5.75
N GLY A 269 9.67 -5.74 -5.18
CA GLY A 269 10.59 -5.06 -4.26
C GLY A 269 11.73 -4.36 -4.98
N SER A 270 11.93 -3.07 -4.71
CA SER A 270 12.99 -2.32 -5.37
C SER A 270 14.39 -2.68 -4.87
N THR A 271 15.36 -2.48 -5.75
CA THR A 271 16.80 -2.61 -5.46
C THR A 271 17.52 -1.27 -5.45
N ARG A 272 16.82 -0.21 -5.83
CA ARG A 272 17.35 1.15 -5.96
C ARG A 272 16.88 2.04 -4.81
N PRO A 273 17.58 3.14 -4.52
CA PRO A 273 17.15 4.14 -3.54
C PRO A 273 15.73 4.62 -3.80
N LEU A 274 14.92 4.76 -2.74
CA LEU A 274 13.52 5.17 -2.85
C LEU A 274 13.39 6.56 -3.49
N GLU A 275 14.31 7.47 -3.20
CA GLU A 275 14.33 8.81 -3.78
C GLU A 275 14.51 8.80 -5.31
N ASP A 276 15.28 7.85 -5.86
CA ASP A 276 15.46 7.71 -7.31
C ASP A 276 14.19 7.21 -7.99
N LEU A 277 13.50 6.27 -7.34
CA LEU A 277 12.20 5.78 -7.82
C LEU A 277 11.16 6.89 -7.88
N LEU A 278 11.14 7.83 -6.94
CA LEU A 278 10.19 8.96 -6.95
C LEU A 278 10.37 9.84 -8.19
N VAL A 279 11.60 10.08 -8.62
CA VAL A 279 11.88 10.83 -9.86
C VAL A 279 11.36 10.05 -11.06
N GLU A 280 11.74 8.78 -11.19
CA GLU A 280 11.37 7.93 -12.33
C GLU A 280 9.83 7.76 -12.44
N GLN A 281 9.15 7.50 -11.33
CA GLN A 281 7.69 7.41 -11.26
C GLN A 281 7.02 8.73 -11.67
N THR A 282 7.56 9.87 -11.22
CA THR A 282 7.05 11.19 -11.58
C THR A 282 7.22 11.42 -13.09
N GLU A 283 8.40 11.14 -13.64
CA GLU A 283 8.65 11.25 -15.08
C GLU A 283 7.73 10.33 -15.91
N TYR A 284 7.51 9.11 -15.43
CA TYR A 284 6.59 8.16 -16.08
C TYR A 284 5.16 8.70 -16.10
N ILE A 285 4.64 9.14 -14.94
CA ILE A 285 3.26 9.64 -14.82
C ILE A 285 3.05 10.88 -15.68
N LEU A 286 4.03 11.79 -15.74
CA LEU A 286 3.95 12.99 -16.56
C LEU A 286 3.93 12.67 -18.07
N LYS A 287 4.58 11.59 -18.51
CA LYS A 287 4.55 11.12 -19.90
C LYS A 287 3.20 10.51 -20.33
N LEU A 288 2.33 10.15 -19.38
CA LEU A 288 0.99 9.61 -19.68
C LEU A 288 -0.01 10.70 -20.15
N SER A 289 0.33 11.97 -19.97
CA SER A 289 -0.51 13.12 -20.32
C SER A 289 0.26 14.10 -21.22
N PRO A 290 -0.42 14.99 -21.95
CA PRO A 290 0.25 16.05 -22.69
C PRO A 290 1.16 16.89 -21.79
N HIS A 291 2.28 17.32 -22.33
CA HIS A 291 3.27 18.14 -21.62
C HIS A 291 2.65 19.46 -21.13
N THR A 292 2.93 19.83 -19.87
CA THR A 292 2.45 21.09 -19.25
C THR A 292 3.58 21.74 -18.44
N SER A 293 3.55 23.06 -18.34
CA SER A 293 4.51 23.81 -17.51
C SER A 293 4.39 23.48 -16.02
N GLU A 294 3.22 23.06 -15.57
CA GLU A 294 2.96 22.60 -14.20
C GLU A 294 3.61 21.24 -13.95
N GLY A 295 3.62 20.34 -14.93
CA GLY A 295 4.33 19.07 -14.88
C GLY A 295 5.83 19.26 -14.75
N ASP A 296 6.40 20.19 -15.50
CA ASP A 296 7.84 20.52 -15.40
C ASP A 296 8.21 21.06 -14.02
N LYS A 297 7.36 21.95 -13.47
CA LYS A 297 7.55 22.48 -12.10
C LYS A 297 7.50 21.37 -11.05
N LEU A 298 6.52 20.46 -11.16
CA LEU A 298 6.40 19.32 -10.25
C LEU A 298 7.66 18.44 -10.31
N LEU A 299 8.11 18.10 -11.51
CA LEU A 299 9.33 17.30 -11.68
C LEU A 299 10.57 18.00 -11.13
N ALA A 300 10.70 19.31 -11.36
CA ALA A 300 11.79 20.10 -10.81
C ALA A 300 11.74 20.13 -9.28
N GLU A 301 10.57 20.30 -8.68
CA GLU A 301 10.39 20.26 -7.21
C GLU A 301 10.80 18.89 -6.63
N VAL A 302 10.34 17.79 -7.25
CA VAL A 302 10.72 16.43 -6.82
C VAL A 302 12.24 16.26 -6.91
N LYS A 303 12.87 16.68 -8.02
CA LYS A 303 14.33 16.59 -8.20
C LYS A 303 15.10 17.40 -7.16
N GLU A 304 14.66 18.61 -6.81
CA GLU A 304 15.31 19.42 -5.75
C GLU A 304 15.19 18.76 -4.38
N LYS A 305 14.03 18.22 -4.02
CA LYS A 305 13.85 17.47 -2.77
C LYS A 305 14.74 16.20 -2.73
N VAL A 306 14.84 15.48 -3.84
CA VAL A 306 15.76 14.33 -3.97
C VAL A 306 17.21 14.75 -3.84
N LYS A 307 17.61 15.89 -4.39
CA LYS A 307 18.94 16.45 -4.21
C LYS A 307 19.22 16.76 -2.73
N THR A 308 18.24 17.27 -1.98
CA THR A 308 18.35 17.46 -0.53
C THR A 308 18.60 16.12 0.17
N VAL A 309 17.86 15.05 -0.17
CA VAL A 309 18.07 13.70 0.38
C VAL A 309 19.51 13.21 0.08
N LYS A 310 20.05 13.47 -1.10
CA LYS A 310 21.40 13.06 -1.51
C LYS A 310 22.52 13.97 -1.01
N SER A 311 22.18 15.15 -0.45
CA SER A 311 23.17 16.07 0.10
C SER A 311 23.89 15.48 1.32
N LYS A 312 25.17 15.86 1.49
CA LYS A 312 25.92 15.57 2.71
C LYS A 312 25.37 16.29 3.95
N ASP A 313 24.63 17.36 3.73
CA ASP A 313 24.03 18.20 4.76
C ASP A 313 22.67 17.68 5.23
N LEU A 314 22.15 16.57 4.68
CA LEU A 314 20.93 15.95 5.18
C LEU A 314 21.10 15.56 6.65
N SER A 315 20.20 16.04 7.48
CA SER A 315 20.17 15.77 8.92
C SER A 315 18.76 15.38 9.36
N PRO A 316 18.60 14.81 10.58
CA PRO A 316 17.29 14.55 11.16
C PRO A 316 16.42 15.82 11.28
N GLU A 317 17.04 17.00 11.40
CA GLU A 317 16.40 18.30 11.55
C GLU A 317 16.06 18.97 10.22
N THR A 318 16.41 18.37 9.08
CA THR A 318 16.07 18.92 7.76
C THR A 318 14.55 19.12 7.66
N PRO A 319 14.06 20.33 7.31
CA PRO A 319 12.64 20.62 7.24
C PRO A 319 11.88 19.67 6.32
N LEU A 320 10.69 19.20 6.76
CA LEU A 320 9.88 18.21 6.03
C LEU A 320 9.47 18.69 4.64
N ASP A 321 9.22 19.97 4.48
CA ASP A 321 8.85 20.59 3.19
C ASP A 321 9.97 20.59 2.16
N GLN A 322 11.23 20.43 2.60
CA GLN A 322 12.41 20.25 1.74
C GLN A 322 12.67 18.78 1.37
N LEU A 323 11.90 17.86 1.91
CA LEU A 323 12.07 16.41 1.73
C LEU A 323 10.92 15.80 0.91
N PRO A 324 11.18 14.77 0.09
CA PRO A 324 10.14 14.11 -0.68
C PRO A 324 9.08 13.51 0.26
N LEU A 325 7.81 13.61 -0.16
CA LEU A 325 6.65 13.07 0.56
C LEU A 325 6.50 13.57 2.01
N ASN A 326 7.23 14.61 2.40
CA ASN A 326 7.34 15.11 3.78
C ASN A 326 7.78 14.00 4.78
N ILE A 327 8.62 13.07 4.31
CA ILE A 327 9.22 12.01 5.12
C ILE A 327 10.44 12.59 5.86
N PRO A 328 10.61 12.34 7.17
CA PRO A 328 11.68 12.93 7.98
C PRO A 328 13.10 12.62 7.50
N GLY A 329 14.04 13.51 7.76
CA GLY A 329 15.45 13.33 7.44
C GLY A 329 16.06 12.05 8.03
N LYS A 330 15.65 11.67 9.26
CA LYS A 330 16.07 10.42 9.92
C LYS A 330 15.72 9.17 9.08
N TYR A 331 14.53 9.14 8.49
CA TYR A 331 14.07 8.04 7.63
C TYR A 331 14.93 7.91 6.36
N TRP A 332 15.22 9.04 5.71
CA TRP A 332 16.08 9.09 4.53
C TRP A 332 17.54 8.71 4.84
N LEU A 333 18.05 9.10 6.02
CA LEU A 333 19.39 8.71 6.48
C LEU A 333 19.51 7.21 6.71
N ASP A 334 18.47 6.55 7.24
CA ASP A 334 18.44 5.09 7.39
C ASP A 334 18.42 4.38 6.04
N LEU A 335 17.59 4.85 5.09
CA LEU A 335 17.52 4.27 3.75
C LEU A 335 18.80 4.50 2.93
N ARG A 336 19.47 5.65 3.10
CA ARG A 336 20.71 6.00 2.35
C ARG A 336 21.81 4.96 2.51
N SER A 337 21.94 4.35 3.67
CA SER A 337 22.96 3.35 3.99
C SER A 337 22.56 1.94 3.60
N TYR A 338 21.36 1.74 3.04
CA TYR A 338 20.79 0.44 2.78
C TYR A 338 20.88 0.04 1.30
N ASP A 339 21.58 -1.06 1.04
CA ASP A 339 21.54 -1.77 -0.25
C ASP A 339 20.87 -3.15 -0.03
N PRO A 340 19.63 -3.33 -0.53
CA PRO A 340 18.91 -4.58 -0.32
C PRO A 340 19.59 -5.79 -0.98
N VAL A 341 20.29 -5.58 -2.09
CA VAL A 341 21.01 -6.66 -2.79
C VAL A 341 22.20 -7.13 -1.95
N ALA A 342 22.99 -6.17 -1.43
CA ALA A 342 24.14 -6.48 -0.58
C ALA A 342 23.74 -7.17 0.74
N VAL A 343 22.60 -6.79 1.35
CA VAL A 343 22.09 -7.47 2.53
C VAL A 343 21.55 -8.86 2.17
N MET A 344 20.81 -8.99 1.06
CA MET A 344 20.29 -10.28 0.60
C MET A 344 21.42 -11.31 0.37
N GLN A 345 22.59 -10.89 -0.09
CA GLN A 345 23.75 -11.79 -0.25
C GLN A 345 24.17 -12.47 1.06
N LYS A 346 23.98 -11.80 2.19
CA LYS A 346 24.39 -12.30 3.52
C LYS A 346 23.37 -13.24 4.16
N THR A 347 22.12 -13.27 3.66
CA THR A 347 21.07 -14.16 4.14
C THR A 347 21.26 -15.57 3.57
N SER A 348 20.73 -16.59 4.25
CA SER A 348 20.83 -17.99 3.80
C SER A 348 19.48 -18.59 3.37
N GLN A 349 18.37 -17.93 3.69
CA GLN A 349 17.03 -18.43 3.41
C GLN A 349 16.75 -18.53 1.91
N PRO A 350 15.96 -19.51 1.46
CA PRO A 350 15.38 -19.52 0.11
C PRO A 350 14.55 -18.25 -0.14
N MET A 351 14.64 -17.70 -1.36
CA MET A 351 13.95 -16.47 -1.75
C MET A 351 13.21 -16.66 -3.07
N LEU A 352 11.94 -16.27 -3.08
CA LEU A 352 11.12 -16.15 -4.29
C LEU A 352 10.99 -14.68 -4.67
N ILE A 353 11.41 -14.31 -5.87
CA ILE A 353 11.37 -12.95 -6.40
C ILE A 353 10.34 -12.87 -7.51
N LEU A 354 9.31 -12.06 -7.28
CA LEU A 354 8.15 -11.89 -8.17
C LEU A 354 8.12 -10.47 -8.73
N GLN A 355 7.88 -10.34 -10.04
CA GLN A 355 7.81 -9.05 -10.71
C GLN A 355 6.69 -9.01 -11.76
N GLY A 356 5.93 -7.91 -11.77
CA GLY A 356 4.99 -7.58 -12.84
C GLY A 356 5.71 -6.92 -14.01
N GLY A 357 5.48 -7.38 -15.24
CA GLY A 357 6.11 -6.81 -16.43
C GLY A 357 5.58 -5.42 -16.81
N ARG A 358 4.38 -5.06 -16.34
CA ARG A 358 3.77 -3.74 -16.54
C ARG A 358 3.97 -2.80 -15.35
N ASP A 359 4.80 -3.18 -14.39
CA ASP A 359 5.09 -2.37 -13.21
C ASP A 359 5.93 -1.14 -13.58
N TYR A 360 5.33 0.05 -13.42
CA TYR A 360 6.05 1.32 -13.64
C TYR A 360 6.66 1.90 -12.36
N GLN A 361 6.30 1.36 -11.19
CA GLN A 361 6.77 1.86 -9.91
C GLN A 361 8.11 1.21 -9.52
N VAL A 362 8.22 -0.10 -9.76
CA VAL A 362 9.43 -0.91 -9.59
C VAL A 362 9.62 -1.66 -10.90
N THR A 363 10.61 -1.27 -11.68
CA THR A 363 10.69 -1.70 -13.08
C THR A 363 11.48 -2.99 -13.26
N VAL A 364 11.17 -3.72 -14.33
CA VAL A 364 11.93 -4.94 -14.71
C VAL A 364 13.39 -4.60 -14.93
N ASP A 365 13.68 -3.58 -15.73
CA ASP A 365 15.04 -3.21 -16.12
C ASP A 365 15.83 -2.57 -14.96
N GLY A 366 15.16 -1.77 -14.14
CA GLY A 366 15.80 -1.05 -13.04
C GLY A 366 16.04 -1.90 -11.80
N ASP A 367 15.13 -2.81 -11.46
CA ASP A 367 15.12 -3.49 -10.17
C ASP A 367 15.17 -5.02 -10.28
N TYR A 368 14.25 -5.62 -11.04
CA TYR A 368 14.19 -7.08 -11.16
C TYR A 368 15.46 -7.66 -11.81
N SER A 369 16.05 -6.96 -12.79
CA SER A 369 17.33 -7.34 -13.41
C SER A 369 18.48 -7.43 -12.40
N ARG A 370 18.48 -6.56 -11.38
CA ARG A 370 19.51 -6.60 -10.32
C ARG A 370 19.32 -7.77 -9.37
N TRP A 371 18.04 -8.14 -9.06
CA TRP A 371 17.76 -9.38 -8.35
C TRP A 371 18.18 -10.61 -9.15
N LEU A 372 17.93 -10.63 -10.47
CA LEU A 372 18.39 -11.72 -11.36
C LEU A 372 19.92 -11.85 -11.36
N THR A 373 20.63 -10.74 -11.45
CA THR A 373 22.11 -10.71 -11.41
C THR A 373 22.64 -11.27 -10.09
N LEU A 374 21.99 -10.94 -8.96
CA LEU A 374 22.32 -11.54 -7.67
C LEU A 374 22.17 -13.07 -7.71
N GLY A 375 21.05 -13.57 -8.25
CA GLY A 375 20.79 -15.00 -8.35
C GLY A 375 21.85 -15.71 -9.19
N GLN A 376 22.22 -15.14 -10.32
CA GLN A 376 23.26 -15.69 -11.22
C GLN A 376 24.65 -15.76 -10.56
N ASN A 377 25.03 -14.71 -9.82
CA ASN A 377 26.33 -14.63 -9.14
C ASN A 377 26.40 -15.52 -7.88
N SER A 378 25.28 -16.03 -7.39
CA SER A 378 25.20 -16.87 -6.19
C SER A 378 25.35 -18.37 -6.48
N HIS A 379 25.59 -18.76 -7.73
CA HIS A 379 25.84 -20.14 -8.11
C HIS A 379 27.32 -20.50 -8.00
N SER A 380 27.69 -21.32 -7.02
CA SER A 380 28.82 -22.25 -7.18
C SER A 380 28.32 -23.46 -7.96
N SER A 381 29.13 -24.04 -8.82
CA SER A 381 28.78 -25.07 -9.82
C SER A 381 28.01 -26.31 -9.30
N ASP A 382 27.86 -26.47 -8.00
CA ASP A 382 27.32 -27.68 -7.35
C ASP A 382 26.14 -27.45 -6.39
N GLN A 383 25.61 -26.20 -6.25
CA GLN A 383 24.50 -25.93 -5.33
C GLN A 383 23.23 -25.50 -6.08
N VAL A 384 22.08 -26.08 -5.69
CA VAL A 384 20.76 -25.60 -6.13
C VAL A 384 20.60 -24.15 -5.69
N SER A 385 20.22 -23.29 -6.64
CA SER A 385 19.98 -21.88 -6.33
C SER A 385 18.93 -21.72 -5.23
N ARG A 386 19.24 -20.94 -4.21
CA ARG A 386 18.26 -20.54 -3.20
C ARG A 386 17.28 -19.47 -3.70
N PHE A 387 17.52 -18.95 -4.90
CA PHE A 387 16.66 -17.95 -5.53
C PHE A 387 15.76 -18.57 -6.61
N THR A 388 14.48 -18.25 -6.54
CA THR A 388 13.48 -18.56 -7.57
C THR A 388 12.94 -17.23 -8.12
N PHE A 389 12.87 -17.11 -9.44
CA PHE A 389 12.44 -15.89 -10.12
C PHE A 389 11.21 -16.15 -10.96
N LYS A 390 10.25 -15.21 -10.89
CA LYS A 390 9.03 -15.23 -11.73
C LYS A 390 8.74 -13.83 -12.25
N LEU A 391 8.64 -13.70 -13.56
CA LEU A 391 8.20 -12.48 -14.25
C LEU A 391 6.83 -12.74 -14.88
N TYR A 392 5.89 -11.84 -14.63
CA TYR A 392 4.52 -11.90 -15.15
C TYR A 392 4.30 -10.74 -16.13
N PRO A 393 4.44 -10.95 -17.44
CA PRO A 393 4.51 -9.88 -18.45
C PRO A 393 3.31 -8.93 -18.44
N ASN A 394 2.12 -9.45 -18.13
CA ASN A 394 0.86 -8.69 -18.22
C ASN A 394 0.38 -8.12 -16.88
N LEU A 395 1.13 -8.29 -15.77
CA LEU A 395 0.72 -7.83 -14.45
C LEU A 395 1.37 -6.50 -14.10
N ASN A 396 0.62 -5.67 -13.37
CA ASN A 396 1.08 -4.37 -12.85
C ASN A 396 1.71 -4.51 -11.45
N HIS A 397 1.99 -3.39 -10.76
CA HIS A 397 2.67 -3.33 -9.45
C HIS A 397 1.96 -4.14 -8.35
N ILE A 398 0.64 -4.24 -8.37
CA ILE A 398 -0.14 -5.04 -7.40
C ILE A 398 -0.49 -6.43 -7.94
N PHE A 399 0.16 -6.84 -9.01
CA PHE A 399 -0.03 -8.14 -9.68
C PHE A 399 -1.45 -8.37 -10.22
N ALA A 400 -2.15 -7.31 -10.53
CA ALA A 400 -3.41 -7.36 -11.25
C ALA A 400 -3.16 -7.35 -12.77
N PRO A 401 -3.92 -8.15 -13.55
CA PRO A 401 -3.75 -8.23 -14.99
C PRO A 401 -4.22 -6.96 -15.71
N GLY A 402 -3.56 -6.63 -16.81
CA GLY A 402 -3.89 -5.51 -17.66
C GLY A 402 -3.22 -5.57 -19.01
N GLN A 403 -3.44 -4.55 -19.84
CA GLN A 403 -2.86 -4.41 -21.18
C GLN A 403 -2.23 -3.03 -21.37
N GLY A 404 -1.21 -2.94 -22.21
CA GLY A 404 -0.52 -1.68 -22.52
C GLY A 404 0.24 -1.11 -21.31
N MET A 405 0.45 0.19 -21.29
CA MET A 405 1.12 0.89 -20.19
C MET A 405 0.24 0.92 -18.95
N ALA A 406 0.80 0.55 -17.79
CA ALA A 406 0.08 0.67 -16.53
C ALA A 406 -0.05 2.14 -16.10
N THR A 407 -1.17 2.48 -15.47
CA THR A 407 -1.45 3.86 -15.03
C THR A 407 -1.96 3.88 -13.59
N PRO A 408 -1.76 4.99 -12.85
CA PRO A 408 -2.34 5.14 -11.51
C PRO A 408 -3.87 4.98 -11.49
N THR A 409 -4.55 5.34 -12.58
CA THR A 409 -6.01 5.25 -12.70
C THR A 409 -6.52 3.82 -12.76
N GLU A 410 -5.70 2.83 -13.16
CA GLU A 410 -6.07 1.42 -13.13
C GLU A 410 -6.53 0.97 -11.74
N TYR A 411 -5.91 1.50 -10.69
CA TYR A 411 -6.23 1.15 -9.31
C TYR A 411 -7.52 1.80 -8.79
N MET A 412 -7.95 2.90 -9.42
CA MET A 412 -9.02 3.77 -8.93
C MET A 412 -10.35 3.61 -9.68
N THR A 413 -10.37 2.93 -10.82
CA THR A 413 -11.55 2.92 -11.69
C THR A 413 -12.39 1.66 -11.60
N LYS A 414 -11.79 0.53 -11.28
CA LYS A 414 -12.49 -0.76 -11.16
C LYS A 414 -11.77 -1.69 -10.20
N PRO A 415 -12.50 -2.60 -9.53
CA PRO A 415 -11.88 -3.69 -8.79
C PRO A 415 -11.04 -4.57 -9.72
N ALA A 416 -9.85 -4.91 -9.26
CA ALA A 416 -9.01 -5.96 -9.84
C ALA A 416 -8.42 -6.80 -8.71
N HIS A 417 -7.97 -8.00 -9.03
CA HIS A 417 -7.46 -8.95 -8.07
C HIS A 417 -6.04 -9.37 -8.45
N VAL A 418 -5.28 -9.82 -7.46
CA VAL A 418 -4.02 -10.50 -7.71
C VAL A 418 -4.30 -11.72 -8.59
N ASP A 419 -3.53 -11.86 -9.67
CA ASP A 419 -3.72 -12.96 -10.61
C ASP A 419 -3.54 -14.30 -9.90
N LYS A 420 -4.44 -15.24 -10.20
CA LYS A 420 -4.43 -16.58 -9.60
C LYS A 420 -3.09 -17.30 -9.81
N MET A 421 -2.42 -17.09 -10.93
CA MET A 421 -1.11 -17.70 -11.22
C MET A 421 -0.06 -17.27 -10.18
N VAL A 422 -0.09 -16.03 -9.72
CA VAL A 422 0.82 -15.53 -8.67
C VAL A 422 0.56 -16.26 -7.36
N ILE A 423 -0.72 -16.40 -6.98
CA ILE A 423 -1.13 -17.10 -5.75
C ILE A 423 -0.71 -18.58 -5.81
N ASP A 424 -0.93 -19.22 -6.94
CA ASP A 424 -0.55 -20.63 -7.15
C ASP A 424 0.98 -20.83 -7.11
N ASP A 425 1.75 -19.93 -7.74
CA ASP A 425 3.22 -19.97 -7.72
C ASP A 425 3.77 -19.79 -6.30
N ILE A 426 3.21 -18.87 -5.50
CA ILE A 426 3.57 -18.69 -4.08
C ILE A 426 3.24 -19.96 -3.29
N ALA A 427 2.04 -20.51 -3.45
CA ALA A 427 1.62 -21.71 -2.73
C ALA A 427 2.51 -22.91 -3.06
N ASN A 428 2.80 -23.12 -4.32
CA ASN A 428 3.66 -24.21 -4.79
C ASN A 428 5.09 -24.07 -4.25
N TRP A 429 5.64 -22.84 -4.27
CA TRP A 429 6.97 -22.59 -3.76
C TRP A 429 7.05 -22.82 -2.22
N ILE A 430 6.08 -22.35 -1.44
CA ILE A 430 6.02 -22.59 0.02
C ILE A 430 5.94 -24.11 0.29
N LYS A 431 5.12 -24.84 -0.46
CA LYS A 431 4.97 -26.31 -0.31
C LYS A 431 6.21 -27.08 -0.72
N SER A 432 7.02 -26.58 -1.64
CA SER A 432 8.26 -27.24 -2.07
C SER A 432 9.40 -27.15 -1.04
N LEU A 433 9.29 -26.27 -0.05
CA LEU A 433 10.27 -26.06 1.02
C LEU A 433 9.87 -26.80 2.32
N ASN A 434 9.63 -28.11 2.20
CA ASN A 434 9.26 -28.96 3.33
C ASN A 434 10.40 -29.15 4.34
#